data_dfcc7c0ae020281e57217da0daf2f1df
#
_entry.id   dfcc7c0ae020281e57217da0daf2f1df
#
_cell.length_a   1.000
_cell.length_b   1.000
_cell.length_c   1.000
_cell.angle_alpha   90.00
_cell.angle_beta   90.00
_cell.angle_gamma   90.00
#
_symmetry.space_group_name_H-M   'P 1'
#
loop_
_entity.id
_entity.type
_entity.pdbx_description
1 polymer ?
#
loop_
_entity_poly.entity_id
_entity_poly.type
_entity_poly.pdbx_seq_one_letter_code
_entity_poly.pdbx_strand_id
1 'polypeptide(L)'
;MNFYGCGAYKRDYHICPERSINDRIRRKEIAMNFTPLFRPRTLAVVGVSLTNDRHPANVIYMKNRLRQQVEVYPVNVKGGILLGDPVFPRIVDVPHKIDLAVIAAKAEFVPEIMKDCIQAGVGGAVVVSGGFAETGREDLQEQIVSLAREANFPFIGPNCLGIYSPPYADTFFLPSERIVRPEKGKVAIVSQSGGILVDLMIKFAEEGVGMSLAVSIGNKAVITELEMLQYFATDPETNVVVFYIEGFRKNEGRRFVQEAGRSPKPVVVFKSGKTPAGAKAVSSHTASMAGDYEVFRSVLAQHGIVEAKNEFELVSFCEALSCYQNPIEGRMGIITSSGGHGATAVDACASLGLMVPVLSDGEQAEIRKMVSPRLQTIASFGNPIDLTGSVTDEDFMGAAKFMCEKEEVDCVLVLLLPYSPGITSDVGARLSLLYRQKGKPLVAYVPHVEKYRMFVEGFQFHQVPVAHSIEEAVNMAEALRRRQPC
;
A
#
# COMPACT_ATOMS: atom_id res chain seq x y z
N MET A 1 -10.00 -5.94 66.38
CA MET A 1 -11.08 -4.92 66.30
C MET A 1 -11.06 -4.31 64.90
N ASN A 2 -12.15 -4.48 64.21
CA ASN A 2 -12.68 -3.82 62.99
C ASN A 2 -11.92 -3.89 61.65
N PHE A 3 -12.44 -4.74 60.86
CA PHE A 3 -12.72 -4.82 59.44
C PHE A 3 -13.10 -3.50 58.77
N TYR A 4 -12.59 -3.25 57.52
CA TYR A 4 -13.35 -2.61 56.48
C TYR A 4 -13.02 -3.28 55.13
N GLY A 5 -14.08 -3.76 54.47
CA GLY A 5 -14.05 -4.47 53.20
C GLY A 5 -13.93 -3.51 52.02
N CYS A 6 -13.31 -4.02 50.96
CA CYS A 6 -13.19 -3.36 49.65
C CYS A 6 -14.34 -3.81 48.77
N GLY A 7 -15.32 -2.93 48.53
CA GLY A 7 -16.46 -3.16 47.65
C GLY A 7 -16.06 -2.98 46.20
N ALA A 8 -16.34 -3.99 45.37
CA ALA A 8 -16.19 -3.97 43.93
C ALA A 8 -17.26 -3.08 43.28
N TYR A 9 -16.87 -2.00 42.62
CA TYR A 9 -17.76 -1.23 41.76
C TYR A 9 -17.79 -1.85 40.37
N LYS A 10 -18.87 -2.57 40.07
CA LYS A 10 -19.29 -2.87 38.69
C LYS A 10 -19.91 -1.57 38.13
N ARG A 11 -19.32 -1.01 37.09
CA ARG A 11 -19.95 0.05 36.29
C ARG A 11 -20.67 -0.62 35.12
N ASP A 12 -21.99 -0.67 35.19
CA ASP A 12 -22.86 -0.98 34.07
C ASP A 12 -22.84 0.20 33.08
N TYR A 13 -22.30 -0.03 31.90
CA TYR A 13 -22.44 0.93 30.80
C TYR A 13 -23.80 0.72 30.12
N HIS A 14 -24.75 1.57 30.44
CA HIS A 14 -25.98 1.72 29.68
C HIS A 14 -25.64 2.17 28.25
N ILE A 15 -25.94 1.30 27.29
CA ILE A 15 -25.90 1.61 25.86
C ILE A 15 -27.09 2.51 25.55
N CYS A 16 -26.83 3.75 25.16
CA CYS A 16 -27.82 4.74 24.80
C CYS A 16 -28.39 4.46 23.40
N PRO A 17 -29.72 4.38 23.19
CA PRO A 17 -30.33 4.00 21.90
C PRO A 17 -30.42 5.13 20.85
N GLU A 18 -29.82 6.28 21.05
CA GLU A 18 -29.98 7.42 20.12
C GLU A 18 -29.09 7.41 18.85
N ARG A 19 -28.34 6.34 18.61
CA ARG A 19 -27.45 6.25 17.42
C ARG A 19 -28.14 5.95 16.08
N SER A 20 -29.43 5.61 16.06
CA SER A 20 -30.06 5.04 14.85
C SER A 20 -30.62 6.09 13.84
N ILE A 21 -30.88 7.32 14.25
CA ILE A 21 -31.51 8.33 13.38
C ILE A 21 -30.48 9.18 12.62
N ASN A 22 -29.37 9.55 13.26
CA ASN A 22 -28.30 10.31 12.60
C ASN A 22 -27.49 9.49 11.58
N ASP A 23 -27.36 8.17 11.76
CA ASP A 23 -26.70 7.29 10.79
C ASP A 23 -27.54 7.04 9.53
N ARG A 24 -28.89 7.14 9.61
CA ARG A 24 -29.77 7.01 8.44
C ARG A 24 -29.82 8.26 7.56
N ILE A 25 -29.59 9.44 8.12
CA ILE A 25 -29.57 10.71 7.37
C ILE A 25 -28.23 10.87 6.62
N ARG A 26 -27.12 10.36 7.16
CA ARG A 26 -25.79 10.37 6.49
C ARG A 26 -25.65 9.37 5.32
N ARG A 27 -26.52 8.37 5.18
CA ARG A 27 -26.47 7.35 4.11
C ARG A 27 -27.12 7.76 2.79
N LYS A 28 -27.50 9.02 2.62
CA LYS A 28 -28.06 9.56 1.37
C LYS A 28 -27.12 10.51 0.60
N GLU A 29 -25.84 10.59 0.97
CA GLU A 29 -24.84 11.06 0.01
C GLU A 29 -24.69 9.92 -1.01
N ILE A 30 -25.08 10.18 -2.25
CA ILE A 30 -24.93 9.25 -3.37
C ILE A 30 -23.44 8.92 -3.43
N ALA A 31 -23.08 7.68 -3.10
CA ALA A 31 -21.69 7.25 -3.13
C ALA A 31 -21.17 7.45 -4.56
N MET A 32 -20.14 8.28 -4.74
CA MET A 32 -19.54 8.52 -6.05
C MET A 32 -19.06 7.17 -6.61
N ASN A 33 -19.42 6.89 -7.87
CA ASN A 33 -18.93 5.70 -8.56
C ASN A 33 -17.52 5.96 -9.11
N PHE A 34 -16.52 5.42 -8.46
CA PHE A 34 -15.11 5.56 -8.87
C PHE A 34 -14.66 4.52 -9.91
N THR A 35 -15.49 3.54 -10.27
CA THR A 35 -15.11 2.49 -11.23
C THR A 35 -14.67 3.06 -12.58
N PRO A 36 -15.37 4.04 -13.21
CA PRO A 36 -14.92 4.63 -14.46
C PRO A 36 -13.57 5.37 -14.33
N LEU A 37 -13.29 5.93 -13.14
CA LEU A 37 -12.07 6.67 -12.88
C LEU A 37 -10.85 5.75 -12.76
N PHE A 38 -10.99 4.60 -12.09
CA PHE A 38 -9.86 3.71 -11.79
C PHE A 38 -9.78 2.48 -12.71
N ARG A 39 -10.86 2.09 -13.35
CA ARG A 39 -10.93 0.94 -14.28
C ARG A 39 -11.65 1.32 -15.56
N PRO A 40 -11.16 2.36 -16.28
CA PRO A 40 -11.80 2.82 -17.51
C PRO A 40 -11.67 1.78 -18.61
N ARG A 41 -12.71 1.68 -19.44
CA ARG A 41 -12.68 0.98 -20.75
C ARG A 41 -12.37 1.95 -21.88
N THR A 42 -12.70 3.22 -21.70
CA THR A 42 -12.50 4.30 -22.65
C THR A 42 -11.86 5.51 -21.97
N LEU A 43 -10.86 6.08 -22.60
CA LEU A 43 -10.06 7.19 -22.07
C LEU A 43 -9.94 8.29 -23.13
N ALA A 44 -10.31 9.53 -22.78
CA ALA A 44 -10.02 10.68 -23.62
C ALA A 44 -8.83 11.46 -23.05
N VAL A 45 -7.85 11.79 -23.90
CA VAL A 45 -6.71 12.64 -23.53
C VAL A 45 -6.88 14.01 -24.16
N VAL A 46 -7.22 14.99 -23.32
CA VAL A 46 -7.48 16.38 -23.74
C VAL A 46 -6.21 17.22 -23.64
N GLY A 47 -5.86 17.87 -24.76
CA GLY A 47 -4.67 18.71 -24.84
C GLY A 47 -3.50 18.05 -25.56
N VAL A 48 -3.73 17.00 -26.38
CA VAL A 48 -2.66 16.41 -27.20
C VAL A 48 -2.06 17.42 -28.17
N SER A 49 -0.78 17.29 -28.46
CA SER A 49 -0.08 18.15 -29.42
C SER A 49 0.05 17.46 -30.78
N LEU A 50 -0.24 18.18 -31.87
CA LEU A 50 -0.05 17.70 -33.24
C LEU A 50 1.41 17.87 -33.74
N THR A 51 2.25 18.61 -33.01
CA THR A 51 3.58 19.00 -33.45
C THR A 51 4.69 18.67 -32.44
N ASN A 52 4.35 18.21 -31.25
CA ASN A 52 5.32 17.87 -30.21
C ASN A 52 5.00 16.52 -29.57
N ASP A 53 5.66 15.48 -30.02
CA ASP A 53 5.46 14.09 -29.55
C ASP A 53 5.84 13.92 -28.07
N ARG A 54 6.69 14.80 -27.52
CA ARG A 54 7.09 14.79 -26.11
C ARG A 54 6.15 15.59 -25.21
N HIS A 55 5.05 16.14 -25.76
CA HIS A 55 4.05 16.82 -24.94
C HIS A 55 3.46 15.88 -23.88
N PRO A 56 3.26 16.32 -22.63
CA PRO A 56 2.71 15.47 -21.58
C PRO A 56 1.47 14.67 -21.98
N ALA A 57 0.51 15.31 -22.65
CA ALA A 57 -0.69 14.63 -23.16
C ALA A 57 -0.36 13.53 -24.18
N ASN A 58 0.63 13.74 -25.06
CA ASN A 58 1.04 12.73 -26.04
C ASN A 58 1.69 11.52 -25.38
N VAL A 59 2.50 11.73 -24.35
CA VAL A 59 3.08 10.65 -23.55
C VAL A 59 1.97 9.79 -22.91
N ILE A 60 0.95 10.43 -22.32
CA ILE A 60 -0.21 9.74 -21.73
C ILE A 60 -0.98 8.97 -22.82
N TYR A 61 -1.29 9.63 -23.95
CA TYR A 61 -2.02 9.02 -25.07
C TYR A 61 -1.30 7.78 -25.60
N MET A 62 -0.03 7.91 -25.98
CA MET A 62 0.76 6.82 -26.57
C MET A 62 0.89 5.62 -25.63
N LYS A 63 1.14 5.89 -24.34
CA LYS A 63 1.34 4.87 -23.33
C LYS A 63 0.10 4.02 -23.12
N ASN A 64 -1.05 4.65 -22.97
CA ASN A 64 -2.32 3.95 -22.79
C ASN A 64 -2.73 3.19 -24.06
N ARG A 65 -2.59 3.82 -25.25
CA ARG A 65 -2.87 3.19 -26.53
C ARG A 65 -2.07 1.92 -26.79
N LEU A 66 -0.80 1.88 -26.35
CA LEU A 66 0.12 0.79 -26.70
C LEU A 66 0.26 -0.28 -25.60
N ARG A 67 -0.06 0.03 -24.34
CA ARG A 67 0.32 -0.81 -23.19
C ARG A 67 -0.82 -1.13 -22.24
N GLN A 68 -1.96 -0.43 -22.34
CA GLN A 68 -3.09 -0.63 -21.41
C GLN A 68 -4.29 -1.26 -22.14
N GLN A 69 -5.19 -1.84 -21.34
CA GLN A 69 -6.42 -2.45 -21.85
C GLN A 69 -7.55 -1.41 -21.90
N VAL A 70 -7.32 -0.31 -22.60
CA VAL A 70 -8.25 0.83 -22.69
C VAL A 70 -8.25 1.40 -24.11
N GLU A 71 -9.42 1.76 -24.64
CA GLU A 71 -9.54 2.52 -25.88
C GLU A 71 -9.25 3.99 -25.62
N VAL A 72 -8.40 4.63 -26.43
CA VAL A 72 -7.91 5.99 -26.18
C VAL A 72 -8.27 6.93 -27.31
N TYR A 73 -8.85 8.07 -26.97
CA TYR A 73 -9.31 9.11 -27.90
C TYR A 73 -8.52 10.41 -27.67
N PRO A 74 -7.74 10.89 -28.67
CA PRO A 74 -7.02 12.14 -28.55
C PRO A 74 -7.94 13.33 -28.84
N VAL A 75 -7.87 14.38 -28.00
CA VAL A 75 -8.70 15.59 -28.11
C VAL A 75 -7.82 16.84 -28.17
N ASN A 76 -8.01 17.65 -29.22
CA ASN A 76 -7.39 18.98 -29.38
C ASN A 76 -8.27 19.87 -30.24
N VAL A 77 -8.46 21.13 -29.86
CA VAL A 77 -9.32 22.11 -30.55
C VAL A 77 -9.02 22.28 -32.05
N LYS A 78 -7.82 21.93 -32.51
CA LYS A 78 -7.42 22.01 -33.93
C LYS A 78 -7.90 20.83 -34.72
N GLY A 79 -8.39 19.75 -34.11
CA GLY A 79 -8.64 18.49 -34.83
C GLY A 79 -7.37 17.94 -35.48
N GLY A 80 -7.54 17.04 -36.43
CA GLY A 80 -6.44 16.50 -37.24
C GLY A 80 -6.22 15.01 -37.04
N ILE A 81 -4.99 14.54 -37.23
CA ILE A 81 -4.60 13.13 -37.09
C ILE A 81 -3.36 13.05 -36.17
N LEU A 82 -3.39 12.14 -35.22
CA LEU A 82 -2.26 11.83 -34.34
C LEU A 82 -1.98 10.33 -34.40
N LEU A 83 -0.80 9.94 -34.87
CA LEU A 83 -0.38 8.52 -35.01
C LEU A 83 -1.40 7.63 -35.76
N GLY A 84 -2.11 8.20 -36.74
CA GLY A 84 -3.12 7.52 -37.52
C GLY A 84 -4.54 7.59 -36.98
N ASP A 85 -4.73 8.06 -35.75
CA ASP A 85 -6.05 8.20 -35.13
C ASP A 85 -6.63 9.61 -35.33
N PRO A 86 -7.94 9.76 -35.52
CA PRO A 86 -8.61 11.06 -35.65
C PRO A 86 -8.53 11.80 -34.27
N VAL A 87 -8.15 13.08 -34.32
CA VAL A 87 -8.14 13.97 -33.16
C VAL A 87 -9.45 14.75 -33.15
N PHE A 88 -10.22 14.61 -32.10
CA PHE A 88 -11.51 15.28 -31.94
C PHE A 88 -11.32 16.70 -31.43
N PRO A 89 -12.06 17.71 -31.98
CA PRO A 89 -11.95 19.10 -31.52
C PRO A 89 -12.36 19.29 -30.07
N ARG A 90 -13.42 18.61 -29.63
CA ARG A 90 -13.95 18.64 -28.26
C ARG A 90 -14.31 17.24 -27.80
N ILE A 91 -14.36 17.00 -26.50
CA ILE A 91 -14.71 15.69 -25.95
C ILE A 91 -16.17 15.29 -26.28
N VAL A 92 -17.07 16.26 -26.45
CA VAL A 92 -18.47 16.03 -26.88
C VAL A 92 -18.58 15.50 -28.31
N ASP A 93 -17.54 15.67 -29.13
CA ASP A 93 -17.50 15.21 -30.53
C ASP A 93 -17.04 13.74 -30.63
N VAL A 94 -16.55 13.14 -29.54
CA VAL A 94 -16.15 11.73 -29.52
C VAL A 94 -17.40 10.85 -29.61
N PRO A 95 -17.49 9.95 -30.61
CA PRO A 95 -18.72 9.17 -30.87
C PRO A 95 -18.96 8.02 -29.88
N HIS A 96 -18.15 7.92 -28.85
CA HIS A 96 -18.21 6.85 -27.83
C HIS A 96 -18.36 7.44 -26.43
N LYS A 97 -18.99 6.68 -25.54
CA LYS A 97 -19.04 7.06 -24.12
C LYS A 97 -17.63 7.01 -23.53
N ILE A 98 -17.23 8.06 -22.84
CA ILE A 98 -15.91 8.15 -22.20
C ILE A 98 -16.05 7.87 -20.71
N ASP A 99 -15.27 6.91 -20.21
CA ASP A 99 -15.20 6.61 -18.78
C ASP A 99 -14.28 7.60 -18.05
N LEU A 100 -13.10 7.88 -18.59
CA LEU A 100 -12.10 8.74 -17.99
C LEU A 100 -11.61 9.82 -18.96
N ALA A 101 -11.66 11.09 -18.53
CA ALA A 101 -10.98 12.18 -19.21
C ALA A 101 -9.68 12.55 -18.49
N VAL A 102 -8.56 12.58 -19.23
CA VAL A 102 -7.29 13.14 -18.72
C VAL A 102 -7.10 14.52 -19.33
N ILE A 103 -7.09 15.55 -18.46
CA ILE A 103 -7.02 16.94 -18.87
C ILE A 103 -5.60 17.46 -18.65
N ALA A 104 -4.87 17.69 -19.74
CA ALA A 104 -3.51 18.21 -19.77
C ALA A 104 -3.45 19.49 -20.64
N ALA A 105 -4.27 20.47 -20.29
CA ALA A 105 -4.41 21.77 -20.96
C ALA A 105 -3.96 22.89 -20.01
N LYS A 106 -3.83 24.14 -20.52
CA LYS A 106 -3.58 25.29 -19.63
C LYS A 106 -4.77 25.48 -18.67
N ALA A 107 -4.44 25.89 -17.45
CA ALA A 107 -5.43 26.00 -16.34
C ALA A 107 -6.67 26.83 -16.71
N GLU A 108 -6.49 27.91 -17.49
CA GLU A 108 -7.58 28.81 -17.92
C GLU A 108 -8.65 28.11 -18.77
N PHE A 109 -8.30 27.03 -19.47
CA PHE A 109 -9.23 26.29 -20.33
C PHE A 109 -9.91 25.12 -19.60
N VAL A 110 -9.40 24.72 -18.42
CA VAL A 110 -9.91 23.56 -17.69
C VAL A 110 -11.38 23.69 -17.32
N PRO A 111 -11.90 24.84 -16.84
CA PRO A 111 -13.32 24.96 -16.53
C PRO A 111 -14.25 24.68 -17.71
N GLU A 112 -13.90 25.11 -18.91
CA GLU A 112 -14.70 24.86 -20.11
C GLU A 112 -14.61 23.39 -20.55
N ILE A 113 -13.41 22.79 -20.49
CA ILE A 113 -13.22 21.36 -20.73
C ILE A 113 -14.02 20.51 -19.73
N MET A 114 -14.08 20.92 -18.45
CA MET A 114 -14.88 20.24 -17.44
C MET A 114 -16.38 20.29 -17.75
N LYS A 115 -16.90 21.42 -18.25
CA LYS A 115 -18.29 21.52 -18.72
C LYS A 115 -18.55 20.57 -19.88
N ASP A 116 -17.64 20.50 -20.85
CA ASP A 116 -17.72 19.55 -21.97
C ASP A 116 -17.74 18.09 -21.49
N CYS A 117 -16.88 17.74 -20.52
CA CYS A 117 -16.89 16.42 -19.91
C CYS A 117 -18.23 16.08 -19.24
N ILE A 118 -18.77 17.01 -18.47
CA ILE A 118 -20.07 16.86 -17.79
C ILE A 118 -21.19 16.71 -18.82
N GLN A 119 -21.21 17.56 -19.86
CA GLN A 119 -22.20 17.51 -20.94
C GLN A 119 -22.14 16.18 -21.71
N ALA A 120 -20.94 15.66 -21.97
CA ALA A 120 -20.73 14.37 -22.65
C ALA A 120 -21.01 13.15 -21.76
N GLY A 121 -21.34 13.35 -20.49
CA GLY A 121 -21.59 12.26 -19.55
C GLY A 121 -20.36 11.40 -19.25
N VAL A 122 -19.16 12.03 -19.23
CA VAL A 122 -17.91 11.37 -18.86
C VAL A 122 -17.99 10.86 -17.42
N GLY A 123 -17.47 9.68 -17.15
CA GLY A 123 -17.55 9.05 -15.83
C GLY A 123 -16.70 9.71 -14.73
N GLY A 124 -15.63 10.43 -15.11
CA GLY A 124 -14.77 11.19 -14.21
C GLY A 124 -13.54 11.75 -14.90
N ALA A 125 -12.73 12.55 -14.20
CA ALA A 125 -11.54 13.15 -14.78
C ALA A 125 -10.29 13.06 -13.90
N VAL A 126 -9.12 13.12 -14.55
CA VAL A 126 -7.82 13.42 -13.94
C VAL A 126 -7.35 14.76 -14.51
N VAL A 127 -7.23 15.78 -13.66
CA VAL A 127 -6.74 17.10 -14.05
C VAL A 127 -5.24 17.18 -13.73
N VAL A 128 -4.42 16.86 -14.74
CA VAL A 128 -2.95 16.88 -14.60
C VAL A 128 -2.43 18.31 -14.49
N SER A 129 -3.12 19.24 -15.12
CA SER A 129 -2.73 20.66 -15.21
C SER A 129 -2.46 21.27 -13.84
N GLY A 130 -1.35 22.00 -13.71
CA GLY A 130 -1.08 22.94 -12.63
C GLY A 130 -1.52 24.35 -13.01
N GLY A 131 -1.35 25.32 -12.09
CA GLY A 131 -1.73 26.73 -12.25
C GLY A 131 -3.03 27.09 -11.54
N PHE A 132 -3.33 26.45 -10.44
CA PHE A 132 -4.52 26.64 -9.60
C PHE A 132 -4.13 27.19 -8.22
N ALA A 133 -4.70 26.68 -7.12
CA ALA A 133 -4.47 27.19 -5.78
C ALA A 133 -2.98 27.17 -5.37
N GLU A 134 -2.17 26.23 -5.85
CA GLU A 134 -0.73 26.16 -5.59
C GLU A 134 0.07 27.34 -6.20
N THR A 135 -0.56 28.08 -7.11
CA THR A 135 0.00 29.33 -7.70
C THR A 135 -0.79 30.58 -7.32
N GLY A 136 -1.66 30.49 -6.29
CA GLY A 136 -2.51 31.60 -5.83
C GLY A 136 -3.77 31.83 -6.67
N ARG A 137 -4.17 30.84 -7.52
CA ARG A 137 -5.39 30.89 -8.33
C ARG A 137 -6.51 30.06 -7.70
N GLU A 138 -6.85 30.38 -6.44
CA GLU A 138 -7.97 29.76 -5.71
C GLU A 138 -9.30 29.95 -6.45
N ASP A 139 -9.50 31.10 -7.08
CA ASP A 139 -10.67 31.43 -7.89
C ASP A 139 -10.96 30.39 -8.97
N LEU A 140 -9.92 30.00 -9.67
CA LEU A 140 -10.01 29.03 -10.76
C LEU A 140 -10.25 27.61 -10.23
N GLN A 141 -9.62 27.25 -9.11
CA GLN A 141 -9.88 25.97 -8.46
C GLN A 141 -11.30 25.87 -7.92
N GLU A 142 -11.82 26.91 -7.27
CA GLU A 142 -13.19 26.96 -6.80
C GLU A 142 -14.21 26.84 -7.93
N GLN A 143 -13.92 27.40 -9.10
CA GLN A 143 -14.78 27.28 -10.28
C GLN A 143 -14.92 25.81 -10.73
N ILE A 144 -13.82 25.07 -10.86
CA ILE A 144 -13.89 23.64 -11.25
C ILE A 144 -14.49 22.77 -10.15
N VAL A 145 -14.28 23.09 -8.87
CA VAL A 145 -14.89 22.41 -7.73
C VAL A 145 -16.40 22.61 -7.73
N SER A 146 -16.89 23.82 -7.97
CA SER A 146 -18.33 24.11 -8.04
C SER A 146 -19.02 23.34 -9.16
N LEU A 147 -18.45 23.37 -10.38
CA LEU A 147 -18.94 22.59 -11.52
C LEU A 147 -19.02 21.09 -11.21
N ALA A 148 -17.97 20.56 -10.59
CA ALA A 148 -17.92 19.14 -10.27
C ALA A 148 -18.94 18.74 -9.18
N ARG A 149 -19.13 19.56 -8.16
CA ARG A 149 -20.11 19.31 -7.08
C ARG A 149 -21.55 19.38 -7.59
N GLU A 150 -21.88 20.39 -8.40
CA GLU A 150 -23.21 20.55 -8.98
C GLU A 150 -23.61 19.37 -9.86
N ALA A 151 -22.63 18.80 -10.61
CA ALA A 151 -22.85 17.67 -11.50
C ALA A 151 -22.58 16.29 -10.84
N ASN A 152 -22.18 16.23 -9.57
CA ASN A 152 -21.66 15.02 -8.93
C ASN A 152 -20.57 14.33 -9.77
N PHE A 153 -19.66 15.13 -10.34
CA PHE A 153 -18.61 14.69 -11.26
C PHE A 153 -17.29 14.47 -10.51
N PRO A 154 -16.81 13.21 -10.36
CA PRO A 154 -15.57 12.93 -9.63
C PRO A 154 -14.34 13.34 -10.45
N PHE A 155 -13.39 14.03 -9.82
CA PHE A 155 -12.07 14.24 -10.43
C PHE A 155 -10.93 14.24 -9.44
N ILE A 156 -9.75 13.80 -9.90
CA ILE A 156 -8.47 13.80 -9.19
C ILE A 156 -7.66 15.03 -9.62
N GLY A 157 -6.96 15.63 -8.67
CA GLY A 157 -6.14 16.82 -8.88
C GLY A 157 -6.87 18.12 -8.46
N PRO A 158 -6.59 19.25 -9.12
CA PRO A 158 -5.58 19.50 -10.15
C PRO A 158 -4.15 19.34 -9.65
N ASN A 159 -3.16 19.63 -10.54
CA ASN A 159 -1.74 19.59 -10.21
C ASN A 159 -1.28 18.22 -9.68
N CYS A 160 -1.51 17.17 -10.45
CA CYS A 160 -1.23 15.78 -10.06
C CYS A 160 -0.61 14.97 -11.19
N LEU A 161 -0.05 13.81 -10.86
CA LEU A 161 0.30 12.80 -11.87
C LEU A 161 -0.92 11.97 -12.30
N GLY A 162 -1.94 11.91 -11.44
CA GLY A 162 -3.15 11.14 -11.66
C GLY A 162 -3.03 9.70 -11.17
N ILE A 163 -3.29 8.71 -12.04
CA ILE A 163 -3.41 7.31 -11.64
C ILE A 163 -2.46 6.39 -12.44
N TYR A 164 -1.99 5.36 -11.76
CA TYR A 164 -1.47 4.12 -12.35
C TYR A 164 -2.33 2.96 -11.83
N SER A 165 -3.11 2.37 -12.71
CA SER A 165 -4.05 1.28 -12.44
C SER A 165 -3.82 0.14 -13.43
N PRO A 166 -2.90 -0.79 -13.15
CA PRO A 166 -2.61 -1.88 -14.05
C PRO A 166 -3.72 -2.93 -14.08
N PRO A 167 -4.18 -3.42 -15.24
CA PRO A 167 -3.75 -3.08 -16.61
C PRO A 167 -4.62 -2.02 -17.28
N TYR A 168 -5.40 -1.22 -16.52
CA TYR A 168 -6.49 -0.41 -17.06
C TYR A 168 -6.02 0.94 -17.60
N ALA A 169 -5.25 1.72 -16.81
CA ALA A 169 -4.81 3.05 -17.21
C ALA A 169 -3.50 3.49 -16.53
N ASP A 170 -2.72 4.32 -17.23
CA ASP A 170 -1.56 5.01 -16.70
C ASP A 170 -1.58 6.47 -17.17
N THR A 171 -2.04 7.38 -16.34
CA THR A 171 -2.17 8.80 -16.67
C THR A 171 -0.92 9.64 -16.35
N PHE A 172 0.14 9.03 -15.82
CA PHE A 172 1.38 9.73 -15.55
C PHE A 172 2.00 10.23 -16.86
N PHE A 173 2.33 11.50 -16.91
CA PHE A 173 2.95 12.10 -18.10
C PHE A 173 4.45 11.81 -18.25
N LEU A 174 4.97 10.90 -17.42
CA LEU A 174 6.37 10.48 -17.43
C LEU A 174 6.58 9.36 -18.44
N PRO A 175 7.61 9.44 -19.30
CA PRO A 175 7.91 8.43 -20.31
C PRO A 175 8.16 7.05 -19.72
N SER A 176 7.65 6.01 -20.37
CA SER A 176 7.70 4.64 -19.85
C SER A 176 9.12 4.10 -19.68
N GLU A 177 10.06 4.55 -20.52
CA GLU A 177 11.46 4.15 -20.48
C GLU A 177 12.26 4.76 -19.31
N ARG A 178 11.65 5.67 -18.55
CA ARG A 178 12.29 6.35 -17.41
C ARG A 178 11.75 5.94 -16.05
N ILE A 179 10.72 5.10 -16.03
CA ILE A 179 10.10 4.67 -14.78
C ILE A 179 9.93 3.17 -14.79
N VAL A 180 10.47 2.50 -13.77
CA VAL A 180 10.09 1.13 -13.44
C VAL A 180 8.73 1.15 -12.74
N ARG A 181 7.82 0.28 -13.16
CA ARG A 181 6.46 0.19 -12.60
C ARG A 181 6.26 -1.16 -11.94
N PRO A 182 5.67 -1.18 -10.75
CA PRO A 182 5.27 -2.44 -10.12
C PRO A 182 4.27 -3.21 -11.01
N GLU A 183 4.39 -4.52 -11.01
CA GLU A 183 3.40 -5.41 -11.60
C GLU A 183 2.04 -5.28 -10.91
N LYS A 184 0.99 -5.87 -11.51
CA LYS A 184 -0.32 -5.94 -10.86
C LYS A 184 -0.21 -6.72 -9.55
N GLY A 185 -0.72 -6.14 -8.46
CA GLY A 185 -0.69 -6.75 -7.13
C GLY A 185 -1.81 -6.26 -6.22
N LYS A 186 -1.55 -6.20 -4.94
CA LYS A 186 -2.57 -6.01 -3.89
C LYS A 186 -2.39 -4.74 -3.05
N VAL A 187 -1.38 -3.93 -3.32
CA VAL A 187 -1.11 -2.71 -2.58
C VAL A 187 -1.63 -1.51 -3.35
N ALA A 188 -2.41 -0.65 -2.68
CA ALA A 188 -2.80 0.65 -3.21
C ALA A 188 -2.03 1.77 -2.52
N ILE A 189 -1.61 2.79 -3.27
CA ILE A 189 -0.92 3.98 -2.73
C ILE A 189 -1.68 5.24 -3.12
N VAL A 190 -1.97 6.09 -2.15
CA VAL A 190 -2.48 7.44 -2.31
C VAL A 190 -1.42 8.42 -1.84
N SER A 191 -0.98 9.31 -2.70
CA SER A 191 0.07 10.27 -2.40
C SER A 191 -0.34 11.71 -2.67
N GLN A 192 -0.05 12.59 -1.73
CA GLN A 192 -0.16 14.05 -1.93
C GLN A 192 0.98 14.59 -2.81
N SER A 193 2.12 13.89 -2.87
CA SER A 193 3.29 14.24 -3.69
C SER A 193 3.45 13.30 -4.88
N GLY A 194 3.51 13.86 -6.09
CA GLY A 194 3.76 13.09 -7.31
C GLY A 194 5.18 12.52 -7.36
N GLY A 195 6.19 13.30 -6.97
CA GLY A 195 7.59 12.85 -6.97
C GLY A 195 7.81 11.66 -6.04
N ILE A 196 7.36 11.77 -4.80
CA ILE A 196 7.45 10.67 -3.82
C ILE A 196 6.69 9.42 -4.28
N LEU A 197 5.53 9.59 -4.94
CA LEU A 197 4.81 8.46 -5.48
C LEU A 197 5.63 7.67 -6.50
N VAL A 198 6.34 8.37 -7.39
CA VAL A 198 7.20 7.73 -8.40
C VAL A 198 8.35 6.97 -7.73
N ASP A 199 9.03 7.58 -6.77
CA ASP A 199 10.14 6.95 -6.04
C ASP A 199 9.67 5.71 -5.27
N LEU A 200 8.53 5.79 -4.62
CA LEU A 200 7.92 4.64 -3.94
C LEU A 200 7.58 3.53 -4.94
N MET A 201 6.97 3.86 -6.09
CA MET A 201 6.65 2.86 -7.10
C MET A 201 7.89 2.12 -7.60
N ILE A 202 9.02 2.82 -7.79
CA ILE A 202 10.30 2.19 -8.18
C ILE A 202 10.73 1.19 -7.12
N LYS A 203 10.70 1.57 -5.84
CA LYS A 203 11.08 0.69 -4.73
C LYS A 203 10.17 -0.53 -4.61
N PHE A 204 8.85 -0.34 -4.73
CA PHE A 204 7.92 -1.46 -4.74
C PHE A 204 8.18 -2.43 -5.91
N ALA A 205 8.56 -1.91 -7.07
CA ALA A 205 8.93 -2.74 -8.22
C ALA A 205 10.24 -3.51 -8.00
N GLU A 206 11.25 -2.87 -7.38
CA GLU A 206 12.53 -3.52 -7.03
C GLU A 206 12.35 -4.70 -6.09
N GLU A 207 11.48 -4.56 -5.09
CA GLU A 207 11.18 -5.61 -4.11
C GLU A 207 10.10 -6.59 -4.59
N GLY A 208 9.64 -6.49 -5.85
CA GLY A 208 8.64 -7.39 -6.41
C GLY A 208 7.23 -7.25 -5.80
N VAL A 209 6.97 -6.17 -5.07
CA VAL A 209 5.66 -5.91 -4.46
C VAL A 209 4.72 -5.25 -5.45
N GLY A 210 3.71 -5.99 -5.89
CA GLY A 210 2.76 -5.53 -6.91
C GLY A 210 1.71 -4.55 -6.39
N MET A 211 1.23 -3.68 -7.29
CA MET A 211 0.24 -2.65 -6.99
C MET A 211 -1.11 -2.92 -7.64
N SER A 212 -2.20 -2.62 -6.90
CA SER A 212 -3.56 -2.56 -7.44
C SER A 212 -3.86 -1.18 -8.03
N LEU A 213 -3.40 -0.12 -7.37
CA LEU A 213 -3.65 1.26 -7.77
C LEU A 213 -2.63 2.21 -7.12
N ALA A 214 -2.07 3.14 -7.89
CA ALA A 214 -1.32 4.28 -7.37
C ALA A 214 -2.01 5.58 -7.79
N VAL A 215 -2.25 6.48 -6.83
CA VAL A 215 -2.99 7.74 -7.04
C VAL A 215 -2.20 8.92 -6.51
N SER A 216 -1.87 9.86 -7.39
CA SER A 216 -1.40 11.19 -7.00
C SER A 216 -2.59 12.13 -6.95
N ILE A 217 -2.98 12.58 -5.76
CA ILE A 217 -4.19 13.40 -5.58
C ILE A 217 -3.96 14.90 -5.78
N GLY A 218 -2.71 15.35 -5.89
CA GLY A 218 -2.35 16.75 -6.13
C GLY A 218 -2.98 17.70 -5.11
N ASN A 219 -3.66 18.75 -5.60
CA ASN A 219 -4.36 19.73 -4.73
C ASN A 219 -5.58 19.14 -3.99
N LYS A 220 -5.95 17.88 -4.26
CA LYS A 220 -7.08 17.16 -3.64
C LYS A 220 -8.37 18.01 -3.54
N ALA A 221 -8.75 18.59 -4.68
CA ALA A 221 -9.83 19.58 -4.72
C ALA A 221 -11.20 18.97 -4.44
N VAL A 222 -11.50 17.77 -4.95
CA VAL A 222 -12.75 17.01 -4.74
C VAL A 222 -12.47 15.66 -4.11
N ILE A 223 -11.61 14.82 -4.74
CA ILE A 223 -11.24 13.52 -4.18
C ILE A 223 -10.06 13.72 -3.24
N THR A 224 -10.25 13.35 -1.97
CA THR A 224 -9.27 13.43 -0.89
C THR A 224 -8.93 12.04 -0.37
N GLU A 225 -8.12 11.97 0.67
CA GLU A 225 -7.78 10.71 1.35
C GLU A 225 -9.03 9.99 1.90
N LEU A 226 -10.08 10.75 2.25
CA LEU A 226 -11.32 10.18 2.80
C LEU A 226 -12.12 9.42 1.74
N GLU A 227 -12.32 10.02 0.56
CA GLU A 227 -12.99 9.35 -0.54
C GLU A 227 -12.20 8.12 -1.00
N MET A 228 -10.87 8.20 -0.99
CA MET A 228 -10.01 7.07 -1.31
C MET A 228 -10.14 5.93 -0.28
N LEU A 229 -10.20 6.22 1.02
CA LEU A 229 -10.46 5.21 2.06
C LEU A 229 -11.79 4.50 1.83
N GLN A 230 -12.85 5.25 1.52
CA GLN A 230 -14.18 4.69 1.23
C GLN A 230 -14.17 3.76 0.02
N TYR A 231 -13.48 4.16 -1.05
CA TYR A 231 -13.32 3.33 -2.24
C TYR A 231 -12.58 2.02 -1.91
N PHE A 232 -11.44 2.10 -1.25
CA PHE A 232 -10.63 0.92 -0.95
C PHE A 232 -11.27 -0.02 0.06
N ALA A 233 -12.17 0.45 0.92
CA ALA A 233 -12.89 -0.40 1.85
C ALA A 233 -13.64 -1.55 1.15
N THR A 234 -14.11 -1.31 -0.08
CA THR A 234 -14.88 -2.27 -0.87
C THR A 234 -14.16 -2.79 -2.12
N ASP A 235 -13.00 -2.24 -2.48
CA ASP A 235 -12.26 -2.66 -3.67
C ASP A 235 -11.67 -4.09 -3.50
N PRO A 236 -12.08 -5.10 -4.30
CA PRO A 236 -11.62 -6.48 -4.12
C PRO A 236 -10.18 -6.71 -4.59
N GLU A 237 -9.61 -5.78 -5.35
CA GLU A 237 -8.24 -5.93 -5.86
C GLU A 237 -7.17 -5.43 -4.88
N THR A 238 -7.57 -4.67 -3.85
CA THR A 238 -6.65 -4.09 -2.86
C THR A 238 -6.72 -4.84 -1.55
N ASN A 239 -5.58 -5.21 -0.98
CA ASN A 239 -5.45 -5.79 0.36
C ASN A 239 -4.89 -4.80 1.38
N VAL A 240 -4.03 -3.87 0.95
CA VAL A 240 -3.35 -2.90 1.82
C VAL A 240 -3.46 -1.51 1.19
N VAL A 241 -3.73 -0.50 2.00
CA VAL A 241 -3.83 0.89 1.55
C VAL A 241 -2.75 1.74 2.20
N VAL A 242 -1.93 2.38 1.38
CA VAL A 242 -0.87 3.29 1.80
C VAL A 242 -1.30 4.73 1.58
N PHE A 243 -1.01 5.59 2.55
CA PHE A 243 -1.15 7.05 2.42
C PHE A 243 0.17 7.74 2.68
N TYR A 244 0.72 8.42 1.66
CA TYR A 244 1.75 9.41 1.86
C TYR A 244 1.11 10.76 2.16
N ILE A 245 1.35 11.28 3.36
CA ILE A 245 0.65 12.45 3.90
C ILE A 245 1.65 13.56 4.27
N GLU A 246 1.46 14.72 3.68
CA GLU A 246 2.15 15.96 4.03
C GLU A 246 1.35 16.75 5.07
N GLY A 247 0.04 16.88 4.88
CA GLY A 247 -0.86 17.57 5.80
C GLY A 247 -2.34 17.36 5.46
N PHE A 248 -3.18 17.84 6.36
CA PHE A 248 -4.63 17.82 6.20
C PHE A 248 -5.20 19.23 6.23
N ARG A 249 -6.37 19.43 5.62
CA ARG A 249 -7.20 20.60 5.86
C ARG A 249 -7.75 20.57 7.28
N LYS A 250 -8.26 21.70 7.76
CA LYS A 250 -8.87 21.80 9.08
C LYS A 250 -9.92 20.70 9.27
N ASN A 251 -9.83 19.94 10.37
CA ASN A 251 -10.71 18.83 10.76
C ASN A 251 -10.65 17.56 9.88
N GLU A 252 -9.94 17.52 8.75
CA GLU A 252 -9.80 16.32 7.92
C GLU A 252 -8.98 15.23 8.60
N GLY A 253 -7.87 15.58 9.26
CA GLY A 253 -6.99 14.60 9.90
C GLY A 253 -7.70 13.74 10.95
N ARG A 254 -8.59 14.35 11.76
CA ARG A 254 -9.40 13.60 12.74
C ARG A 254 -10.34 12.61 12.05
N ARG A 255 -11.03 13.05 10.99
CA ARG A 255 -11.93 12.19 10.22
C ARG A 255 -11.16 11.07 9.54
N PHE A 256 -10.01 11.39 8.94
CA PHE A 256 -9.14 10.40 8.30
C PHE A 256 -8.75 9.28 9.26
N VAL A 257 -8.24 9.61 10.47
CA VAL A 257 -7.81 8.60 11.44
C VAL A 257 -9.00 7.75 11.91
N GLN A 258 -10.17 8.37 12.15
CA GLN A 258 -11.37 7.63 12.55
C GLN A 258 -11.85 6.65 11.47
N GLU A 259 -11.84 7.04 10.20
CA GLU A 259 -12.24 6.17 9.10
C GLU A 259 -11.17 5.13 8.78
N ALA A 260 -9.88 5.51 8.83
CA ALA A 260 -8.76 4.57 8.63
C ALA A 260 -8.73 3.48 9.70
N GLY A 261 -8.99 3.84 10.97
CA GLY A 261 -9.08 2.87 12.07
C GLY A 261 -10.29 1.94 12.02
N ARG A 262 -11.29 2.26 11.18
CA ARG A 262 -12.46 1.40 10.89
C ARG A 262 -12.34 0.65 9.57
N SER A 263 -11.23 0.84 8.85
CA SER A 263 -11.03 0.20 7.56
C SER A 263 -10.95 -1.32 7.72
N PRO A 264 -11.68 -2.10 6.90
CA PRO A 264 -11.57 -3.56 6.90
C PRO A 264 -10.20 -4.04 6.40
N LYS A 265 -9.42 -3.12 5.83
CA LYS A 265 -8.09 -3.40 5.28
C LYS A 265 -7.01 -2.64 6.06
N PRO A 266 -5.80 -3.20 6.20
CA PRO A 266 -4.68 -2.49 6.79
C PRO A 266 -4.44 -1.15 6.11
N VAL A 267 -4.26 -0.12 6.93
CA VAL A 267 -3.86 1.23 6.47
C VAL A 267 -2.45 1.50 6.97
N VAL A 268 -1.56 1.81 6.05
CA VAL A 268 -0.18 2.21 6.34
C VAL A 268 -0.02 3.69 6.02
N VAL A 269 0.52 4.44 6.96
CA VAL A 269 0.76 5.89 6.79
C VAL A 269 2.26 6.17 6.73
N PHE A 270 2.67 6.88 5.70
CA PHE A 270 4.01 7.45 5.57
C PHE A 270 3.92 8.97 5.65
N LYS A 271 4.31 9.54 6.80
CA LYS A 271 4.18 10.97 7.11
C LYS A 271 5.43 11.75 6.78
N SER A 272 5.29 12.84 6.05
CA SER A 272 6.32 13.87 5.86
C SER A 272 6.06 15.09 6.76
N GLY A 273 7.10 15.90 7.00
CA GLY A 273 6.97 17.07 7.89
C GLY A 273 6.90 16.72 9.37
N LYS A 274 7.67 15.71 9.79
CA LYS A 274 7.72 15.22 11.19
C LYS A 274 8.44 16.17 12.15
N THR A 275 9.36 16.99 11.65
CA THR A 275 10.14 17.95 12.43
C THR A 275 9.69 19.38 12.12
N PRO A 276 9.99 20.38 12.98
CA PRO A 276 9.67 21.78 12.68
C PRO A 276 10.27 22.27 11.35
N ALA A 277 11.48 21.84 11.02
CA ALA A 277 12.11 22.19 9.74
C ALA A 277 11.40 21.51 8.55
N GLY A 278 11.07 20.21 8.66
CA GLY A 278 10.31 19.48 7.66
C GLY A 278 8.90 20.04 7.49
N ALA A 279 8.24 20.40 8.58
CA ALA A 279 6.91 21.04 8.56
C ALA A 279 6.93 22.37 7.80
N LYS A 280 7.97 23.18 7.99
CA LYS A 280 8.19 24.43 7.24
C LYS A 280 8.41 24.16 5.74
N ALA A 281 9.18 23.14 5.40
CA ALA A 281 9.38 22.74 4.00
C ALA A 281 8.09 22.31 3.33
N VAL A 282 7.27 21.48 3.99
CA VAL A 282 5.96 21.05 3.49
C VAL A 282 5.00 22.22 3.32
N SER A 283 4.90 23.12 4.29
CA SER A 283 3.99 24.27 4.24
C SER A 283 4.31 25.28 3.13
N SER A 284 5.56 25.30 2.64
CA SER A 284 5.93 26.12 1.48
C SER A 284 5.47 25.54 0.15
N HIS A 285 5.14 24.24 0.09
CA HIS A 285 4.69 23.53 -1.11
C HIS A 285 3.19 23.29 -1.15
N THR A 286 2.56 23.17 0.01
CA THR A 286 1.13 22.87 0.11
C THR A 286 0.46 23.86 1.05
N ALA A 287 -0.77 24.28 0.78
CA ALA A 287 -1.58 25.10 1.68
C ALA A 287 -2.00 24.34 2.96
N SER A 288 -1.36 23.21 3.26
CA SER A 288 -1.67 22.32 4.37
C SER A 288 -0.92 22.75 5.63
N MET A 289 -1.63 22.88 6.75
CA MET A 289 -0.99 23.10 8.06
C MET A 289 -0.40 21.78 8.57
N ALA A 290 0.90 21.76 8.84
CA ALA A 290 1.53 20.67 9.56
C ALA A 290 1.05 20.71 11.03
N GLY A 291 0.34 19.68 11.48
CA GLY A 291 -0.05 19.51 12.88
C GLY A 291 1.13 19.00 13.72
N ASP A 292 0.90 18.88 15.04
CA ASP A 292 1.86 18.24 15.96
C ASP A 292 2.03 16.76 15.59
N TYR A 293 3.27 16.39 15.24
CA TYR A 293 3.57 15.02 14.79
C TYR A 293 3.43 13.98 15.92
N GLU A 294 3.79 14.30 17.16
CA GLU A 294 3.70 13.34 18.27
C GLU A 294 2.23 13.05 18.62
N VAL A 295 1.37 14.06 18.53
CA VAL A 295 -0.08 13.87 18.66
C VAL A 295 -0.59 13.00 17.51
N PHE A 296 -0.20 13.27 16.26
CA PHE A 296 -0.63 12.50 15.11
C PHE A 296 -0.21 11.03 15.22
N ARG A 297 1.05 10.76 15.54
CA ARG A 297 1.60 9.43 15.77
C ARG A 297 0.86 8.66 16.85
N SER A 298 0.60 9.32 17.99
CA SER A 298 -0.12 8.72 19.11
C SER A 298 -1.54 8.31 18.71
N VAL A 299 -2.22 9.17 17.95
CA VAL A 299 -3.59 8.89 17.48
C VAL A 299 -3.60 7.77 16.43
N LEU A 300 -2.60 7.69 15.52
CA LEU A 300 -2.47 6.55 14.60
C LEU A 300 -2.36 5.23 15.38
N ALA A 301 -1.47 5.18 16.39
CA ALA A 301 -1.26 3.99 17.21
C ALA A 301 -2.54 3.57 17.97
N GLN A 302 -3.31 4.52 18.52
CA GLN A 302 -4.58 4.25 19.20
C GLN A 302 -5.66 3.65 18.29
N HIS A 303 -5.56 3.86 16.99
CA HIS A 303 -6.53 3.38 15.99
C HIS A 303 -6.00 2.19 15.18
N GLY A 304 -4.87 1.58 15.59
CA GLY A 304 -4.28 0.43 14.90
C GLY A 304 -3.78 0.72 13.49
N ILE A 305 -3.51 1.99 13.18
CA ILE A 305 -2.96 2.40 11.89
C ILE A 305 -1.44 2.26 11.95
N VAL A 306 -0.87 1.54 10.99
CA VAL A 306 0.56 1.29 10.93
C VAL A 306 1.29 2.51 10.37
N GLU A 307 2.23 3.09 11.13
CA GLU A 307 3.11 4.13 10.61
C GLU A 307 4.45 3.53 10.16
N ALA A 308 4.83 3.81 8.91
CA ALA A 308 6.17 3.58 8.40
C ALA A 308 7.06 4.81 8.65
N LYS A 309 8.26 4.62 9.19
CA LYS A 309 9.18 5.72 9.53
C LYS A 309 10.01 6.16 8.33
N ASN A 310 10.27 5.25 7.42
CA ASN A 310 11.03 5.42 6.20
C ASN A 310 10.44 4.56 5.07
N GLU A 311 10.98 4.70 3.87
CA GLU A 311 10.51 4.00 2.67
C GLU A 311 10.76 2.49 2.70
N PHE A 312 11.81 2.04 3.38
CA PHE A 312 12.13 0.60 3.50
C PHE A 312 11.09 -0.08 4.40
N GLU A 313 10.82 0.49 5.60
CA GLU A 313 9.72 0.00 6.44
C GLU A 313 8.39 -0.01 5.70
N LEU A 314 8.13 1.01 4.86
CA LEU A 314 6.89 1.09 4.11
C LEU A 314 6.71 -0.09 3.17
N VAL A 315 7.72 -0.43 2.38
CA VAL A 315 7.66 -1.54 1.41
C VAL A 315 7.53 -2.86 2.15
N SER A 316 8.37 -3.11 3.15
CA SER A 316 8.35 -4.34 3.96
C SER A 316 7.01 -4.56 4.66
N PHE A 317 6.43 -3.49 5.24
CA PHE A 317 5.11 -3.58 5.89
C PHE A 317 4.01 -3.91 4.88
N CYS A 318 4.04 -3.27 3.71
CA CYS A 318 3.07 -3.52 2.66
C CYS A 318 3.18 -4.94 2.08
N GLU A 319 4.39 -5.46 1.93
CA GLU A 319 4.60 -6.83 1.49
C GLU A 319 3.97 -7.81 2.48
N ALA A 320 4.35 -7.74 3.76
CA ALA A 320 3.81 -8.64 4.79
C ALA A 320 2.29 -8.54 4.92
N LEU A 321 1.75 -7.31 5.00
CA LEU A 321 0.31 -7.06 5.14
C LEU A 321 -0.49 -7.44 3.90
N SER A 322 0.12 -7.43 2.71
CA SER A 322 -0.53 -7.90 1.48
C SER A 322 -0.66 -9.42 1.42
N CYS A 323 0.28 -10.14 2.04
CA CYS A 323 0.29 -11.60 2.09
C CYS A 323 -0.66 -12.15 3.17
N TYR A 324 -0.73 -11.50 4.33
CA TYR A 324 -1.45 -12.01 5.50
C TYR A 324 -2.56 -11.05 5.96
N GLN A 325 -3.77 -11.57 6.06
CA GLN A 325 -4.95 -10.78 6.41
C GLN A 325 -5.28 -10.79 7.92
N ASN A 326 -4.75 -11.72 8.68
CA ASN A 326 -5.00 -11.84 10.12
C ASN A 326 -3.84 -11.25 10.93
N PRO A 327 -4.12 -10.53 12.02
CA PRO A 327 -3.09 -10.07 12.95
C PRO A 327 -2.45 -11.24 13.70
N ILE A 328 -1.25 -11.02 14.22
CA ILE A 328 -0.55 -11.95 15.11
C ILE A 328 -0.40 -11.33 16.51
N GLU A 329 -0.14 -12.16 17.52
CA GLU A 329 0.15 -11.68 18.88
C GLU A 329 1.64 -11.32 19.06
N GLY A 330 2.50 -11.80 18.15
CA GLY A 330 3.93 -11.52 18.14
C GLY A 330 4.78 -12.55 18.86
N ARG A 331 4.33 -13.81 18.92
CA ARG A 331 5.08 -14.96 19.44
C ARG A 331 5.82 -15.63 18.29
N MET A 332 7.13 -15.40 18.23
CA MET A 332 7.99 -15.76 17.10
C MET A 332 8.64 -17.13 17.27
N GLY A 333 8.50 -18.01 16.27
CA GLY A 333 9.34 -19.18 16.09
C GLY A 333 10.46 -18.86 15.11
N ILE A 334 11.71 -19.04 15.48
CA ILE A 334 12.86 -18.68 14.65
C ILE A 334 13.63 -19.92 14.24
N ILE A 335 13.88 -20.07 12.94
CA ILE A 335 14.66 -21.18 12.35
C ILE A 335 15.79 -20.60 11.53
N THR A 336 16.99 -21.07 11.76
CA THR A 336 18.20 -20.59 11.08
C THR A 336 19.20 -21.72 10.83
N SER A 337 20.14 -21.48 9.93
CA SER A 337 21.35 -22.31 9.76
C SER A 337 22.61 -21.66 10.35
N SER A 338 22.46 -20.64 11.18
CA SER A 338 23.61 -19.93 11.82
C SER A 338 23.19 -19.30 13.14
N GLY A 339 23.90 -19.64 14.22
CA GLY A 339 23.64 -19.11 15.56
C GLY A 339 23.71 -17.58 15.64
N GLY A 340 24.64 -16.96 14.90
CA GLY A 340 24.74 -15.49 14.86
C GLY A 340 23.50 -14.83 14.28
N HIS A 341 22.92 -15.38 13.20
CA HIS A 341 21.66 -14.88 12.63
C HIS A 341 20.50 -15.08 13.60
N GLY A 342 20.45 -16.22 14.29
CA GLY A 342 19.45 -16.47 15.33
C GLY A 342 19.51 -15.46 16.47
N ALA A 343 20.71 -15.17 16.98
CA ALA A 343 20.93 -14.20 18.06
C ALA A 343 20.50 -12.78 17.62
N THR A 344 20.91 -12.35 16.42
CA THR A 344 20.50 -11.05 15.86
C THR A 344 18.96 -10.93 15.75
N ALA A 345 18.29 -12.01 15.32
CA ALA A 345 16.82 -12.02 15.23
C ALA A 345 16.14 -11.93 16.60
N VAL A 346 16.69 -12.58 17.63
CA VAL A 346 16.18 -12.48 19.00
C VAL A 346 16.32 -11.06 19.54
N ASP A 347 17.49 -10.43 19.33
CA ASP A 347 17.71 -9.03 19.73
C ASP A 347 16.75 -8.07 19.02
N ALA A 348 16.54 -8.27 17.73
CA ALA A 348 15.58 -7.48 16.95
C ALA A 348 14.13 -7.68 17.45
N CYS A 349 13.71 -8.93 17.71
CA CYS A 349 12.41 -9.24 18.31
C CYS A 349 12.22 -8.54 19.65
N ALA A 350 13.21 -8.65 20.55
CA ALA A 350 13.18 -8.03 21.87
C ALA A 350 13.06 -6.50 21.79
N SER A 351 13.77 -5.86 20.84
CA SER A 351 13.74 -4.40 20.65
C SER A 351 12.36 -3.88 20.24
N LEU A 352 11.55 -4.71 19.59
CA LEU A 352 10.19 -4.39 19.14
C LEU A 352 9.10 -4.96 20.10
N GLY A 353 9.51 -5.65 21.17
CA GLY A 353 8.58 -6.27 22.12
C GLY A 353 7.85 -7.50 21.57
N LEU A 354 8.44 -8.16 20.57
CA LEU A 354 8.02 -9.48 20.11
C LEU A 354 8.58 -10.54 21.06
N MET A 355 7.83 -11.61 21.29
CA MET A 355 8.21 -12.70 22.18
C MET A 355 8.85 -13.83 21.39
N VAL A 356 9.88 -14.45 21.96
CA VAL A 356 10.49 -15.69 21.45
C VAL A 356 10.26 -16.78 22.47
N PRO A 357 9.16 -17.58 22.39
CA PRO A 357 8.84 -18.60 23.40
C PRO A 357 9.93 -19.64 23.54
N VAL A 358 10.25 -20.01 24.78
CA VAL A 358 11.23 -21.05 25.07
C VAL A 358 10.59 -22.42 24.88
N LEU A 359 11.26 -23.30 24.11
CA LEU A 359 10.80 -24.67 23.92
C LEU A 359 11.27 -25.57 25.09
N SER A 360 10.38 -26.38 25.61
CA SER A 360 10.67 -27.34 26.65
C SER A 360 11.63 -28.45 26.19
N ASP A 361 12.29 -29.14 27.10
CA ASP A 361 13.19 -30.27 26.78
C ASP A 361 12.47 -31.37 25.97
N GLY A 362 11.18 -31.62 26.25
CA GLY A 362 10.36 -32.56 25.50
C GLY A 362 10.18 -32.14 24.03
N GLU A 363 9.87 -30.87 23.80
CA GLU A 363 9.72 -30.29 22.45
C GLU A 363 11.04 -30.28 21.69
N GLN A 364 12.14 -29.94 22.34
CA GLN A 364 13.48 -30.02 21.74
C GLN A 364 13.86 -31.46 21.36
N ALA A 365 13.49 -32.46 22.19
CA ALA A 365 13.70 -33.87 21.86
C ALA A 365 12.81 -34.33 20.68
N GLU A 366 11.62 -33.76 20.52
CA GLU A 366 10.73 -34.04 19.37
C GLU A 366 11.34 -33.49 18.09
N ILE A 367 11.74 -32.21 18.04
CA ILE A 367 12.38 -31.61 16.85
C ILE A 367 13.67 -32.40 16.48
N ARG A 368 14.44 -32.77 17.48
CA ARG A 368 15.69 -33.56 17.27
C ARG A 368 15.44 -34.81 16.46
N LYS A 369 14.30 -35.48 16.63
CA LYS A 369 13.92 -36.68 15.85
C LYS A 369 13.50 -36.38 14.43
N MET A 370 13.11 -35.13 14.14
CA MET A 370 12.62 -34.71 12.82
C MET A 370 13.71 -34.26 11.88
N VAL A 371 14.95 -34.14 12.37
CA VAL A 371 16.12 -33.75 11.57
C VAL A 371 17.05 -34.93 11.34
N SER A 372 17.93 -34.81 10.35
CA SER A 372 18.91 -35.82 9.99
C SER A 372 19.81 -36.20 11.18
N PRO A 373 20.26 -37.47 11.29
CA PRO A 373 21.10 -37.97 12.39
C PRO A 373 22.35 -37.12 12.65
N ARG A 374 22.92 -36.55 11.58
CA ARG A 374 24.08 -35.66 11.66
C ARG A 374 23.80 -34.41 12.49
N LEU A 375 22.62 -33.79 12.30
CA LEU A 375 22.23 -32.58 13.01
C LEU A 375 21.82 -32.82 14.46
N GLN A 376 21.36 -34.01 14.80
CA GLN A 376 20.93 -34.37 16.16
C GLN A 376 21.99 -34.11 17.24
N THR A 377 23.27 -34.12 16.86
CA THR A 377 24.42 -33.94 17.78
C THR A 377 25.03 -32.55 17.76
N ILE A 378 24.80 -31.76 16.71
CA ILE A 378 25.46 -30.45 16.51
C ILE A 378 24.53 -29.28 16.47
N ALA A 379 23.22 -29.49 16.19
CA ALA A 379 22.23 -28.44 16.13
C ALA A 379 21.69 -28.05 17.53
N SER A 380 21.24 -26.81 17.66
CA SER A 380 20.51 -26.31 18.83
C SER A 380 19.00 -26.33 18.54
N PHE A 381 18.24 -26.95 19.45
CA PHE A 381 16.79 -27.15 19.28
C PHE A 381 15.95 -26.27 20.20
N GLY A 382 16.53 -25.24 20.80
CA GLY A 382 15.75 -24.18 21.46
C GLY A 382 15.01 -23.29 20.46
N ASN A 383 14.51 -22.18 20.92
CA ASN A 383 14.04 -21.12 20.02
C ASN A 383 14.98 -19.92 20.21
N PRO A 384 15.82 -19.60 19.23
CA PRO A 384 15.92 -20.10 17.85
C PRO A 384 16.34 -21.56 17.71
N ILE A 385 15.79 -22.24 16.67
CA ILE A 385 16.32 -23.52 16.20
C ILE A 385 17.50 -23.20 15.26
N ASP A 386 18.73 -23.54 15.69
CA ASP A 386 19.93 -23.40 14.85
C ASP A 386 20.33 -24.76 14.28
N LEU A 387 20.06 -24.96 13.00
CA LEU A 387 20.31 -26.18 12.26
C LEU A 387 21.77 -26.28 11.76
N THR A 388 22.57 -25.25 11.99
CA THR A 388 23.96 -25.13 11.53
C THR A 388 24.15 -25.13 10.00
N GLY A 389 25.37 -24.83 9.50
CA GLY A 389 25.66 -24.77 8.07
C GLY A 389 25.65 -26.14 7.34
N SER A 390 25.43 -27.24 8.06
CA SER A 390 25.31 -28.58 7.50
C SER A 390 23.86 -29.01 7.21
N VAL A 391 22.92 -28.09 7.33
CA VAL A 391 21.49 -28.26 7.12
C VAL A 391 21.16 -28.68 5.68
N THR A 392 20.10 -29.49 5.54
CA THR A 392 19.45 -29.81 4.26
C THR A 392 18.06 -29.24 4.18
N ASP A 393 17.45 -29.25 2.99
CA ASP A 393 16.05 -28.82 2.81
C ASP A 393 15.08 -29.58 3.72
N GLU A 394 15.29 -30.91 3.87
CA GLU A 394 14.43 -31.74 4.71
C GLU A 394 14.54 -31.36 6.19
N ASP A 395 15.70 -30.95 6.65
CA ASP A 395 15.91 -30.49 8.02
C ASP A 395 15.15 -29.17 8.27
N PHE A 396 15.23 -28.22 7.31
CA PHE A 396 14.45 -26.99 7.37
C PHE A 396 12.95 -27.25 7.37
N MET A 397 12.49 -28.12 6.47
CA MET A 397 11.07 -28.51 6.38
C MET A 397 10.56 -29.16 7.67
N GLY A 398 11.36 -30.02 8.28
CA GLY A 398 11.04 -30.65 9.57
C GLY A 398 10.87 -29.62 10.69
N ALA A 399 11.83 -28.71 10.84
CA ALA A 399 11.79 -27.65 11.85
C ALA A 399 10.64 -26.64 11.60
N ALA A 400 10.42 -26.26 10.34
CA ALA A 400 9.34 -25.35 9.96
C ALA A 400 7.96 -25.97 10.22
N LYS A 401 7.77 -27.24 9.89
CA LYS A 401 6.52 -27.97 10.17
C LYS A 401 6.25 -28.00 11.67
N PHE A 402 7.24 -28.33 12.49
CA PHE A 402 7.12 -28.31 13.93
C PHE A 402 6.69 -26.93 14.46
N MET A 403 7.38 -25.86 14.07
CA MET A 403 7.05 -24.51 14.50
C MET A 403 5.66 -24.05 14.03
N CYS A 404 5.24 -24.45 12.83
CA CYS A 404 3.89 -24.15 12.35
C CYS A 404 2.79 -24.86 13.14
N GLU A 405 3.07 -25.99 13.78
CA GLU A 405 2.12 -26.77 14.57
C GLU A 405 2.04 -26.32 16.04
N LYS A 406 2.99 -25.50 16.52
CA LYS A 406 3.01 -25.01 17.92
C LYS A 406 2.00 -23.91 18.16
N GLU A 407 1.13 -24.05 19.15
CA GLU A 407 0.13 -23.04 19.54
C GLU A 407 0.77 -21.79 20.16
N GLU A 408 1.91 -21.94 20.84
CA GLU A 408 2.65 -20.85 21.47
C GLU A 408 3.41 -19.98 20.47
N VAL A 409 3.45 -20.37 19.18
CA VAL A 409 4.05 -19.60 18.07
C VAL A 409 2.95 -19.16 17.12
N ASP A 410 2.90 -17.90 16.77
CA ASP A 410 1.90 -17.36 15.82
C ASP A 410 2.51 -16.81 14.52
N CYS A 411 3.85 -16.68 14.46
CA CYS A 411 4.58 -16.36 13.25
C CYS A 411 5.93 -17.08 13.22
N VAL A 412 6.31 -17.62 12.08
CA VAL A 412 7.59 -18.33 11.89
C VAL A 412 8.53 -17.48 11.07
N LEU A 413 9.72 -17.20 11.61
CA LEU A 413 10.80 -16.50 10.94
C LEU A 413 11.82 -17.53 10.42
N VAL A 414 12.00 -17.63 9.11
CA VAL A 414 12.97 -18.51 8.44
C VAL A 414 14.15 -17.71 7.95
N LEU A 415 15.30 -17.85 8.60
CA LEU A 415 16.54 -17.19 8.20
C LEU A 415 17.31 -18.13 7.27
N LEU A 416 17.03 -18.03 5.96
CA LEU A 416 17.60 -18.90 4.95
C LEU A 416 18.97 -18.37 4.48
N LEU A 417 19.97 -19.25 4.50
CA LEU A 417 21.31 -18.97 4.01
C LEU A 417 21.58 -19.81 2.74
N PRO A 418 21.32 -19.27 1.53
CA PRO A 418 21.40 -20.02 0.27
C PRO A 418 22.79 -20.56 -0.07
N TYR A 419 23.84 -20.09 0.60
CA TYR A 419 25.19 -20.60 0.44
C TYR A 419 25.47 -21.88 1.24
N SER A 420 24.55 -22.36 2.06
CA SER A 420 24.68 -23.66 2.74
C SER A 420 24.61 -24.80 1.72
N PRO A 421 25.60 -25.72 1.67
CA PRO A 421 25.71 -26.68 0.57
C PRO A 421 24.55 -27.66 0.42
N GLY A 422 23.77 -27.90 1.49
CA GLY A 422 22.63 -28.81 1.50
C GLY A 422 21.31 -28.16 1.17
N ILE A 423 21.31 -26.84 0.86
CA ILE A 423 20.11 -26.07 0.52
C ILE A 423 19.98 -25.95 -0.99
N THR A 424 18.84 -26.33 -1.52
CA THR A 424 18.52 -26.25 -2.95
C THR A 424 17.58 -25.08 -3.25
N SER A 425 17.48 -24.66 -4.51
CA SER A 425 16.71 -23.49 -4.92
C SER A 425 15.19 -23.64 -4.73
N ASP A 426 14.70 -24.86 -4.57
CA ASP A 426 13.27 -25.14 -4.40
C ASP A 426 12.79 -25.15 -2.92
N VAL A 427 13.71 -25.03 -1.96
CA VAL A 427 13.36 -25.00 -0.52
C VAL A 427 12.37 -23.87 -0.21
N GLY A 428 12.51 -22.70 -0.86
CA GLY A 428 11.60 -21.57 -0.69
C GLY A 428 10.17 -21.92 -1.10
N ALA A 429 9.99 -22.56 -2.26
CA ALA A 429 8.69 -23.00 -2.74
C ALA A 429 8.06 -24.07 -1.82
N ARG A 430 8.85 -24.99 -1.31
CA ARG A 430 8.40 -26.02 -0.37
C ARG A 430 7.96 -25.43 0.97
N LEU A 431 8.72 -24.50 1.54
CA LEU A 431 8.37 -23.78 2.77
C LEU A 431 7.12 -22.93 2.59
N SER A 432 6.98 -22.26 1.45
CA SER A 432 5.77 -21.48 1.15
C SER A 432 4.53 -22.35 0.99
N LEU A 433 4.68 -23.57 0.46
CA LEU A 433 3.57 -24.54 0.41
C LEU A 433 3.15 -25.00 1.81
N LEU A 434 4.10 -25.13 2.75
CA LEU A 434 3.80 -25.45 4.14
C LEU A 434 2.92 -24.37 4.79
N TYR A 435 3.18 -23.09 4.55
CA TYR A 435 2.29 -22.02 4.99
C TYR A 435 0.86 -22.21 4.45
N ARG A 436 0.72 -22.50 3.17
CA ARG A 436 -0.60 -22.75 2.56
C ARG A 436 -1.38 -23.88 3.23
N GLN A 437 -0.67 -24.91 3.68
CA GLN A 437 -1.28 -26.06 4.34
C GLN A 437 -1.63 -25.81 5.81
N LYS A 438 -0.82 -25.02 6.52
CA LYS A 438 -0.95 -24.83 7.97
C LYS A 438 -1.62 -23.51 8.36
N GLY A 439 -1.59 -22.51 7.47
CA GLY A 439 -2.22 -21.19 7.69
C GLY A 439 -1.49 -20.27 8.68
N LYS A 440 -0.34 -20.67 9.22
CA LYS A 440 0.46 -19.84 10.13
C LYS A 440 1.41 -18.94 9.35
N PRO A 441 1.41 -17.61 9.57
CA PRO A 441 2.31 -16.67 8.90
C PRO A 441 3.78 -17.09 8.99
N LEU A 442 4.46 -17.02 7.85
CA LEU A 442 5.88 -17.28 7.70
C LEU A 442 6.53 -16.05 7.05
N VAL A 443 7.62 -15.55 7.62
CA VAL A 443 8.44 -14.50 7.02
C VAL A 443 9.80 -15.09 6.73
N ALA A 444 10.28 -14.95 5.49
CA ALA A 444 11.58 -15.45 5.09
C ALA A 444 12.61 -14.31 5.06
N TYR A 445 13.84 -14.63 5.45
CA TYR A 445 15.01 -13.81 5.17
C TYR A 445 15.87 -14.53 4.13
N VAL A 446 16.21 -13.81 3.06
CA VAL A 446 17.17 -14.23 2.03
C VAL A 446 18.06 -13.04 1.70
N PRO A 447 19.40 -13.15 1.76
CA PRO A 447 20.30 -12.04 1.40
C PRO A 447 20.00 -11.50 0.00
N HIS A 448 19.98 -10.17 -0.16
CA HIS A 448 19.69 -9.50 -1.44
C HIS A 448 20.88 -9.62 -2.41
N VAL A 449 20.90 -10.71 -3.16
CA VAL A 449 21.89 -10.96 -4.21
C VAL A 449 21.20 -11.60 -5.41
N GLU A 450 21.44 -11.09 -6.61
CA GLU A 450 20.84 -11.62 -7.86
C GLU A 450 20.98 -13.14 -7.98
N LYS A 451 22.10 -13.67 -7.54
CA LYS A 451 22.37 -15.11 -7.50
C LYS A 451 21.33 -15.93 -6.71
N TYR A 452 20.64 -15.31 -5.75
CA TYR A 452 19.66 -15.96 -4.88
C TYR A 452 18.21 -15.69 -5.29
N ARG A 453 17.99 -15.06 -6.43
CA ARG A 453 16.66 -14.71 -6.93
C ARG A 453 15.69 -15.89 -6.99
N MET A 454 16.14 -17.06 -7.40
CA MET A 454 15.29 -18.27 -7.44
C MET A 454 14.75 -18.67 -6.06
N PHE A 455 15.51 -18.44 -4.98
CA PHE A 455 15.03 -18.69 -3.62
C PHE A 455 13.91 -17.72 -3.24
N VAL A 456 14.09 -16.44 -3.58
CA VAL A 456 13.09 -15.39 -3.35
C VAL A 456 11.80 -15.69 -4.11
N GLU A 457 11.89 -15.99 -5.42
CA GLU A 457 10.76 -16.35 -6.26
C GLU A 457 10.00 -17.58 -5.72
N GLY A 458 10.73 -18.56 -5.15
CA GLY A 458 10.15 -19.74 -4.50
C GLY A 458 9.23 -19.37 -3.34
N PHE A 459 9.62 -18.46 -2.47
CA PHE A 459 8.76 -17.97 -1.39
C PHE A 459 7.58 -17.16 -1.91
N GLN A 460 7.82 -16.25 -2.86
CA GLN A 460 6.80 -15.37 -3.43
C GLN A 460 5.72 -16.15 -4.19
N PHE A 461 6.03 -17.33 -4.73
CA PHE A 461 5.07 -18.17 -5.47
C PHE A 461 3.81 -18.48 -4.67
N HIS A 462 3.91 -18.67 -3.34
CA HIS A 462 2.77 -18.87 -2.45
C HIS A 462 2.53 -17.67 -1.52
N GLN A 463 2.98 -16.47 -1.91
CA GLN A 463 2.74 -15.24 -1.16
C GLN A 463 3.34 -15.26 0.25
N VAL A 464 4.57 -15.75 0.41
CA VAL A 464 5.36 -15.60 1.62
C VAL A 464 6.27 -14.39 1.43
N PRO A 465 6.23 -13.39 2.32
CA PRO A 465 7.07 -12.20 2.22
C PRO A 465 8.54 -12.53 2.48
N VAL A 466 9.43 -11.85 1.75
CA VAL A 466 10.87 -12.09 1.81
C VAL A 466 11.59 -10.80 2.17
N ALA A 467 12.23 -10.80 3.31
CA ALA A 467 13.10 -9.73 3.77
C ALA A 467 14.55 -9.93 3.32
N HIS A 468 15.28 -8.85 3.17
CA HIS A 468 16.67 -8.82 2.77
C HIS A 468 17.64 -8.47 3.91
N SER A 469 17.10 -8.13 5.08
CA SER A 469 17.83 -8.08 6.36
C SER A 469 17.02 -8.79 7.46
N ILE A 470 17.68 -9.15 8.54
CA ILE A 470 17.04 -9.80 9.68
C ILE A 470 16.09 -8.84 10.36
N GLU A 471 16.50 -7.59 10.52
CA GLU A 471 15.71 -6.52 11.11
C GLU A 471 14.45 -6.24 10.26
N GLU A 472 14.56 -6.29 8.96
CA GLU A 472 13.43 -6.16 8.03
C GLU A 472 12.43 -7.29 8.23
N ALA A 473 12.89 -8.55 8.31
CA ALA A 473 12.01 -9.69 8.55
C ALA A 473 11.26 -9.57 9.89
N VAL A 474 11.92 -9.09 10.93
CA VAL A 474 11.29 -8.84 12.24
C VAL A 474 10.32 -7.65 12.17
N ASN A 475 10.64 -6.59 11.41
CA ASN A 475 9.75 -5.48 11.15
C ASN A 475 8.47 -5.89 10.41
N MET A 476 8.57 -6.84 9.46
CA MET A 476 7.39 -7.44 8.79
C MET A 476 6.46 -8.12 9.79
N ALA A 477 7.00 -8.90 10.72
CA ALA A 477 6.21 -9.53 11.78
C ALA A 477 5.59 -8.48 12.72
N GLU A 478 6.32 -7.42 13.05
CA GLU A 478 5.81 -6.32 13.87
C GLU A 478 4.65 -5.58 13.18
N ALA A 479 4.69 -5.39 11.86
CA ALA A 479 3.56 -4.81 11.11
C ALA A 479 2.30 -5.66 11.23
N LEU A 480 2.43 -6.98 11.18
CA LEU A 480 1.31 -7.91 11.38
C LEU A 480 0.75 -7.84 12.81
N ARG A 481 1.60 -7.64 13.83
CA ARG A 481 1.19 -7.48 15.23
C ARG A 481 0.47 -6.16 15.48
N ARG A 482 0.92 -5.07 14.86
CA ARG A 482 0.31 -3.73 15.03
C ARG A 482 -1.07 -3.61 14.41
N ARG A 483 -1.38 -4.47 13.45
CA ARG A 483 -2.70 -4.51 12.85
C ARG A 483 -3.73 -4.90 13.91
N GLN A 484 -4.63 -4.01 14.28
CA GLN A 484 -5.77 -4.38 15.12
C GLN A 484 -6.84 -5.10 14.30
N PRO A 485 -7.48 -6.15 14.84
CA PRO A 485 -8.65 -6.74 14.19
C PRO A 485 -9.80 -5.71 14.14
N CYS A 486 -10.48 -5.65 12.99
CA CYS A 486 -11.69 -4.82 12.83
C CYS A 486 -12.84 -5.33 13.69
#